data_44b3d4bfac77a006340572fb31152776
#
_entry.id   44b3d4bfac77a006340572fb31152776
#
_cell.length_a   1.000
_cell.length_b   1.000
_cell.length_c   1.000
_cell.angle_alpha   90.00
_cell.angle_beta   90.00
_cell.angle_gamma   90.00
#
_symmetry.space_group_name_H-M   'P 1'
#
loop_
_entity.id
_entity.type
_entity.pdbx_description
1 polymer ?
#
loop_
_entity_poly.entity_id
_entity_poly.type
_entity_poly.pdbx_seq_one_letter_code
_entity_poly.pdbx_strand_id
1 'polypeptide(L)'
;AEHEVISGIVLPKVTKASQVELVFESLKLPVVAQIESAQGISQLEAIAQSEGLMALSYGRLDISNELDLTAGSQAEQDFFTHLRIQIRLVSQAHNLTAPIESIYADFKNETAMKATAGYVSDLGFSGMLCIHPRQVNIANQAFKASDSQLAFATKVIEHYQKTGDSTFAIEGVMVDLPVILQCQRLLQQS
;
A
#
# COMPACT_ATOMS: atom_id res chain seq x y z
N ALA A 1 -16.33 24.89 -8.26
CA ALA A 1 -14.95 25.45 -8.24
C ALA A 1 -14.17 25.07 -6.96
N GLU A 2 -14.85 24.69 -5.86
CA GLU A 2 -14.19 24.35 -4.59
C GLU A 2 -13.75 22.88 -4.49
N HIS A 3 -14.22 22.00 -5.38
CA HIS A 3 -13.90 20.57 -5.36
C HIS A 3 -12.62 20.17 -6.13
N GLU A 4 -12.02 21.09 -6.88
CA GLU A 4 -10.80 20.80 -7.66
C GLU A 4 -9.54 20.56 -6.81
N VAL A 5 -9.60 20.80 -5.50
CA VAL A 5 -8.47 20.64 -4.58
C VAL A 5 -8.45 19.26 -3.91
N ILE A 6 -9.57 18.52 -3.91
CA ILE A 6 -9.70 17.23 -3.23
C ILE A 6 -9.71 16.12 -4.29
N SER A 7 -8.70 15.24 -4.24
CA SER A 7 -8.53 14.15 -5.21
C SER A 7 -9.11 12.81 -4.72
N GLY A 8 -9.50 12.70 -3.47
CA GLY A 8 -10.05 11.48 -2.87
C GLY A 8 -10.38 11.64 -1.40
N ILE A 9 -10.99 10.62 -0.82
CA ILE A 9 -11.46 10.58 0.57
C ILE A 9 -10.82 9.42 1.30
N VAL A 10 -10.33 9.65 2.51
CA VAL A 10 -10.00 8.58 3.45
C VAL A 10 -11.21 8.37 4.35
N LEU A 11 -11.84 7.20 4.25
CA LEU A 11 -13.01 6.81 5.03
C LEU A 11 -12.58 5.92 6.20
N PRO A 12 -12.64 6.41 7.45
CA PRO A 12 -12.29 5.61 8.61
C PRO A 12 -13.40 4.61 8.98
N LYS A 13 -13.05 3.60 9.78
CA LYS A 13 -13.98 2.66 10.43
C LYS A 13 -14.91 1.93 9.47
N VAL A 14 -14.37 1.57 8.30
CA VAL A 14 -15.13 0.80 7.31
C VAL A 14 -15.29 -0.65 7.78
N THR A 15 -16.55 -1.12 7.80
CA THR A 15 -16.92 -2.48 8.19
C THR A 15 -17.75 -3.21 7.14
N LYS A 16 -18.19 -2.52 6.08
CA LYS A 16 -18.99 -3.10 4.99
C LYS A 16 -18.87 -2.29 3.70
N ALA A 17 -19.05 -2.95 2.55
CA ALA A 17 -18.99 -2.37 1.21
C ALA A 17 -19.87 -1.14 1.03
N SER A 18 -21.11 -1.20 1.49
CA SER A 18 -22.10 -0.12 1.31
C SER A 18 -21.70 1.24 1.91
N GLN A 19 -20.75 1.27 2.86
CA GLN A 19 -20.22 2.54 3.39
C GLN A 19 -19.34 3.25 2.37
N VAL A 20 -18.52 2.50 1.64
CA VAL A 20 -17.65 3.01 0.57
C VAL A 20 -18.52 3.49 -0.60
N GLU A 21 -19.45 2.67 -1.04
CA GLU A 21 -20.36 2.95 -2.15
C GLU A 21 -21.17 4.22 -1.90
N LEU A 22 -21.74 4.37 -0.69
CA LEU A 22 -22.52 5.57 -0.31
C LEU A 22 -21.68 6.86 -0.41
N VAL A 23 -20.42 6.82 0.07
CA VAL A 23 -19.51 7.97 0.00
C VAL A 23 -19.14 8.27 -1.44
N PHE A 24 -18.82 7.25 -2.23
CA PHE A 24 -18.49 7.40 -3.63
C PHE A 24 -19.68 7.93 -4.44
N GLU A 25 -20.87 7.40 -4.24
CA GLU A 25 -22.10 7.89 -4.91
C GLU A 25 -22.38 9.37 -4.60
N SER A 26 -22.15 9.76 -3.34
CA SER A 26 -22.45 11.13 -2.88
C SER A 26 -21.44 12.16 -3.36
N LEU A 27 -20.14 11.81 -3.40
CA LEU A 27 -19.06 12.76 -3.65
C LEU A 27 -18.40 12.57 -5.02
N LYS A 28 -18.55 11.41 -5.65
CA LYS A 28 -17.88 11.01 -6.90
C LYS A 28 -16.35 11.14 -6.84
N LEU A 29 -15.80 10.93 -5.64
CA LEU A 29 -14.37 10.93 -5.37
C LEU A 29 -13.90 9.52 -4.98
N PRO A 30 -12.72 9.08 -5.43
CA PRO A 30 -12.17 7.78 -5.03
C PRO A 30 -11.96 7.69 -3.52
N VAL A 31 -12.19 6.50 -2.97
CA VAL A 31 -12.17 6.25 -1.52
C VAL A 31 -10.97 5.37 -1.15
N VAL A 32 -10.25 5.77 -0.14
CA VAL A 32 -9.33 4.91 0.63
C VAL A 32 -10.09 4.41 1.87
N ALA A 33 -10.37 3.12 1.95
CA ALA A 33 -11.07 2.56 3.10
C ALA A 33 -10.08 2.19 4.21
N GLN A 34 -10.29 2.73 5.41
CA GLN A 34 -9.47 2.42 6.57
C GLN A 34 -10.16 1.37 7.45
N ILE A 35 -9.55 0.20 7.54
CA ILE A 35 -10.02 -0.96 8.29
C ILE A 35 -9.48 -0.88 9.71
N GLU A 36 -10.37 -0.77 10.70
CA GLU A 36 -10.00 -0.44 12.08
C GLU A 36 -10.63 -1.36 13.13
N SER A 37 -11.25 -2.46 12.68
CA SER A 37 -11.95 -3.39 13.56
C SER A 37 -11.87 -4.83 13.08
N ALA A 38 -12.09 -5.79 13.96
CA ALA A 38 -12.22 -7.20 13.63
C ALA A 38 -13.31 -7.46 12.59
N GLN A 39 -14.45 -6.74 12.71
CA GLN A 39 -15.52 -6.82 11.72
C GLN A 39 -15.03 -6.33 10.33
N GLY A 40 -14.34 -5.21 10.24
CA GLY A 40 -13.77 -4.71 8.99
C GLY A 40 -12.79 -5.70 8.38
N ILE A 41 -11.92 -6.31 9.19
CA ILE A 41 -10.98 -7.35 8.75
C ILE A 41 -11.73 -8.56 8.18
N SER A 42 -12.80 -9.01 8.85
CA SER A 42 -13.60 -10.15 8.38
C SER A 42 -14.36 -9.88 7.07
N GLN A 43 -14.51 -8.61 6.67
CA GLN A 43 -15.22 -8.16 5.47
C GLN A 43 -14.29 -7.63 4.38
N LEU A 44 -12.97 -7.80 4.51
CA LEU A 44 -11.98 -7.26 3.58
C LEU A 44 -12.31 -7.56 2.11
N GLU A 45 -12.68 -8.80 1.82
CA GLU A 45 -13.01 -9.26 0.46
C GLU A 45 -14.24 -8.52 -0.11
N ALA A 46 -15.30 -8.41 0.69
CA ALA A 46 -16.52 -7.71 0.28
C ALA A 46 -16.27 -6.19 0.13
N ILE A 47 -15.49 -5.60 1.03
CA ILE A 47 -15.11 -4.18 0.96
C ILE A 47 -14.27 -3.93 -0.30
N ALA A 48 -13.35 -4.82 -0.64
CA ALA A 48 -12.47 -4.65 -1.79
C ALA A 48 -13.21 -4.66 -3.15
N GLN A 49 -14.42 -5.19 -3.18
CA GLN A 49 -15.31 -5.20 -4.37
C GLN A 49 -16.16 -3.94 -4.51
N SER A 50 -16.11 -3.01 -3.53
CA SER A 50 -16.96 -1.81 -3.55
C SER A 50 -16.63 -0.91 -4.73
N GLU A 51 -17.67 -0.39 -5.37
CA GLU A 51 -17.50 0.66 -6.37
C GLU A 51 -16.90 1.92 -5.74
N GLY A 52 -15.93 2.52 -6.43
CA GLY A 52 -15.25 3.74 -5.98
C GLY A 52 -14.12 3.51 -4.97
N LEU A 53 -13.89 2.28 -4.52
CA LEU A 53 -12.72 1.98 -3.69
C LEU A 53 -11.43 2.06 -4.52
N MET A 54 -10.52 2.92 -4.10
CA MET A 54 -9.20 3.08 -4.72
C MET A 54 -8.15 2.22 -4.03
N ALA A 55 -8.09 2.26 -2.70
CA ALA A 55 -7.09 1.55 -1.91
C ALA A 55 -7.61 1.17 -0.53
N LEU A 56 -6.93 0.21 0.09
CA LEU A 56 -7.14 -0.16 1.49
C LEU A 56 -6.04 0.42 2.37
N SER A 57 -6.40 0.76 3.59
CA SER A 57 -5.51 1.06 4.70
C SER A 57 -6.05 0.40 5.97
N TYR A 58 -5.35 0.52 7.08
CA TYR A 58 -5.83 0.00 8.36
C TYR A 58 -5.42 0.89 9.53
N GLY A 59 -6.19 0.84 10.63
CA GLY A 59 -5.92 1.59 11.87
C GLY A 59 -5.34 0.68 12.93
N ARG A 60 -3.99 0.67 13.07
CA ARG A 60 -3.29 -0.22 14.00
C ARG A 60 -3.75 -0.05 15.44
N LEU A 61 -3.93 1.21 15.90
CA LEU A 61 -4.24 1.50 17.31
C LEU A 61 -5.65 1.03 17.70
N ASP A 62 -6.65 1.27 16.84
CA ASP A 62 -8.02 0.83 17.07
C ASP A 62 -8.11 -0.70 17.10
N ILE A 63 -7.47 -1.39 16.15
CA ILE A 63 -7.43 -2.86 16.10
C ILE A 63 -6.71 -3.43 17.33
N SER A 64 -5.54 -2.87 17.72
CA SER A 64 -4.82 -3.34 18.91
C SER A 64 -5.66 -3.20 20.17
N ASN A 65 -6.38 -2.10 20.29
CA ASN A 65 -7.26 -1.85 21.43
C ASN A 65 -8.49 -2.79 21.44
N GLU A 66 -9.14 -2.98 20.29
CA GLU A 66 -10.33 -3.87 20.19
C GLU A 66 -9.99 -5.33 20.49
N LEU A 67 -8.79 -5.77 20.09
CA LEU A 67 -8.35 -7.16 20.24
C LEU A 67 -7.49 -7.40 21.49
N ASP A 68 -7.33 -6.42 22.37
CA ASP A 68 -6.49 -6.49 23.57
C ASP A 68 -5.04 -6.95 23.26
N LEU A 69 -4.48 -6.53 22.10
CA LEU A 69 -3.12 -6.90 21.73
C LEU A 69 -2.10 -6.19 22.63
N THR A 70 -1.17 -6.95 23.20
CA THR A 70 -0.10 -6.36 24.00
C THR A 70 0.88 -5.58 23.12
N ALA A 71 0.91 -4.26 23.30
CA ALA A 71 1.73 -3.34 22.51
C ALA A 71 3.23 -3.73 22.55
N GLY A 72 3.87 -3.78 21.38
CA GLY A 72 5.28 -4.11 21.21
C GLY A 72 5.63 -5.60 21.36
N SER A 73 4.64 -6.48 21.63
CA SER A 73 4.87 -7.92 21.70
C SER A 73 5.11 -8.52 20.31
N GLN A 74 5.74 -9.71 20.30
CA GLN A 74 5.89 -10.49 19.06
C GLN A 74 4.53 -10.87 18.47
N ALA A 75 3.56 -11.20 19.32
CA ALA A 75 2.20 -11.56 18.89
C ALA A 75 1.51 -10.39 18.16
N GLU A 76 1.65 -9.17 18.64
CA GLU A 76 1.14 -7.97 17.95
C GLU A 76 1.84 -7.79 16.59
N GLN A 77 3.16 -7.96 16.53
CA GLN A 77 3.93 -7.86 15.28
C GLN A 77 3.50 -8.93 14.26
N ASP A 78 3.34 -10.15 14.70
CA ASP A 78 2.90 -11.28 13.87
C ASP A 78 1.48 -11.03 13.33
N PHE A 79 0.57 -10.56 14.19
CA PHE A 79 -0.79 -10.20 13.79
C PHE A 79 -0.78 -9.14 12.65
N PHE A 80 -0.06 -8.04 12.84
CA PHE A 80 -0.02 -6.98 11.82
C PHE A 80 0.77 -7.39 10.56
N THR A 81 1.74 -8.26 10.68
CA THR A 81 2.40 -8.85 9.50
C THR A 81 1.39 -9.67 8.69
N HIS A 82 0.59 -10.50 9.35
CA HIS A 82 -0.47 -11.26 8.70
C HIS A 82 -1.53 -10.36 8.05
N LEU A 83 -2.01 -9.34 8.77
CA LEU A 83 -3.00 -8.39 8.25
C LEU A 83 -2.47 -7.64 7.01
N ARG A 84 -1.22 -7.19 7.02
CA ARG A 84 -0.59 -6.54 5.84
C ARG A 84 -0.59 -7.47 4.63
N ILE A 85 -0.23 -8.73 4.83
CA ILE A 85 -0.23 -9.74 3.75
C ILE A 85 -1.65 -9.92 3.21
N GLN A 86 -2.66 -10.05 4.08
CA GLN A 86 -4.06 -10.17 3.65
C GLN A 86 -4.50 -8.94 2.84
N ILE A 87 -4.29 -7.74 3.35
CA ILE A 87 -4.66 -6.49 2.67
C ILE A 87 -3.96 -6.39 1.31
N ARG A 88 -2.67 -6.75 1.23
CA ARG A 88 -1.92 -6.73 -0.03
C ARG A 88 -2.45 -7.72 -1.06
N LEU A 89 -2.78 -8.94 -0.62
CA LEU A 89 -3.36 -9.98 -1.48
C LEU A 89 -4.74 -9.57 -2.00
N VAL A 90 -5.62 -9.11 -1.13
CA VAL A 90 -6.97 -8.67 -1.48
C VAL A 90 -6.92 -7.46 -2.42
N SER A 91 -6.07 -6.47 -2.13
CA SER A 91 -5.89 -5.32 -3.02
C SER A 91 -5.46 -5.74 -4.43
N GLN A 92 -4.53 -6.71 -4.54
CA GLN A 92 -4.08 -7.20 -5.83
C GLN A 92 -5.15 -8.01 -6.56
N ALA A 93 -5.89 -8.87 -5.84
CA ALA A 93 -6.95 -9.70 -6.41
C ALA A 93 -8.08 -8.87 -7.02
N HIS A 94 -8.37 -7.70 -6.45
CA HIS A 94 -9.42 -6.79 -6.90
C HIS A 94 -8.90 -5.60 -7.73
N ASN A 95 -7.64 -5.63 -8.18
CA ASN A 95 -7.02 -4.58 -9.00
C ASN A 95 -7.06 -3.17 -8.35
N LEU A 96 -7.06 -3.12 -7.03
CA LEU A 96 -6.96 -1.86 -6.31
C LEU A 96 -5.53 -1.30 -6.42
N THR A 97 -5.40 0.00 -6.20
CA THR A 97 -4.09 0.61 -5.94
C THR A 97 -3.42 -0.08 -4.74
N ALA A 98 -2.10 -0.19 -4.76
CA ALA A 98 -1.36 -0.77 -3.66
C ALA A 98 -1.75 -0.12 -2.32
N PRO A 99 -1.87 -0.89 -1.23
CA PRO A 99 -2.41 -0.39 0.03
C PRO A 99 -1.49 0.65 0.69
N ILE A 100 -2.07 1.39 1.63
CA ILE A 100 -1.40 2.43 2.40
C ILE A 100 -1.22 1.92 3.83
N GLU A 101 0.01 2.01 4.35
CA GLU A 101 0.35 1.61 5.72
C GLU A 101 -0.31 2.51 6.75
N SER A 102 -0.60 1.96 7.91
CA SER A 102 -1.07 2.68 9.10
C SER A 102 -0.05 3.72 9.58
N ILE A 103 -0.47 4.57 10.51
CA ILE A 103 0.43 5.51 11.19
C ILE A 103 1.50 4.77 12.00
N TYR A 104 2.68 5.39 12.15
CA TYR A 104 3.68 5.03 13.14
C TYR A 104 3.57 5.94 14.36
N ALA A 105 3.09 5.41 15.49
CA ALA A 105 2.68 6.21 16.63
C ALA A 105 3.85 6.93 17.34
N ASP A 106 5.02 6.29 17.48
CA ASP A 106 6.20 6.91 18.06
C ASP A 106 6.96 7.79 17.06
N PHE A 107 6.43 8.99 16.80
CA PHE A 107 7.01 9.92 15.85
C PHE A 107 8.42 10.43 16.21
N LYS A 108 8.94 10.12 17.41
CA LYS A 108 10.31 10.45 17.84
C LYS A 108 11.32 9.38 17.45
N ASN A 109 10.88 8.15 17.22
CA ASN A 109 11.75 7.04 16.85
C ASN A 109 11.88 6.89 15.33
N GLU A 110 12.65 7.79 14.73
CA GLU A 110 12.85 7.84 13.27
C GLU A 110 13.50 6.55 12.73
N THR A 111 14.40 5.93 13.50
CA THR A 111 15.07 4.68 13.08
C THR A 111 14.08 3.54 12.94
N ALA A 112 13.22 3.32 13.93
CA ALA A 112 12.23 2.25 13.88
C ALA A 112 11.14 2.54 12.83
N MET A 113 10.74 3.81 12.67
CA MET A 113 9.84 4.21 11.60
C MET A 113 10.44 3.90 10.21
N LYS A 114 11.70 4.26 9.98
CA LYS A 114 12.39 3.98 8.71
C LYS A 114 12.44 2.48 8.41
N ALA A 115 12.75 1.65 9.42
CA ALA A 115 12.75 0.20 9.28
C ALA A 115 11.35 -0.34 8.91
N THR A 116 10.30 0.17 9.58
CA THR A 116 8.91 -0.20 9.28
C THR A 116 8.52 0.24 7.87
N ALA A 117 8.80 1.49 7.49
CA ALA A 117 8.48 2.01 6.17
C ALA A 117 9.20 1.23 5.05
N GLY A 118 10.47 0.88 5.24
CA GLY A 118 11.21 0.03 4.31
C GLY A 118 10.58 -1.37 4.17
N TYR A 119 10.29 -2.01 5.30
CA TYR A 119 9.64 -3.33 5.30
C TYR A 119 8.30 -3.34 4.54
N VAL A 120 7.44 -2.35 4.77
CA VAL A 120 6.12 -2.32 4.10
C VAL A 120 6.22 -1.90 2.64
N SER A 121 7.21 -1.07 2.27
CA SER A 121 7.55 -0.78 0.88
C SER A 121 7.97 -2.06 0.14
N ASP A 122 8.86 -2.87 0.74
CA ASP A 122 9.27 -4.17 0.19
C ASP A 122 8.09 -5.15 0.09
N LEU A 123 7.10 -5.06 0.97
CA LEU A 123 5.86 -5.85 0.90
C LEU A 123 4.91 -5.37 -0.21
N GLY A 124 5.20 -4.25 -0.86
CA GLY A 124 4.43 -3.71 -1.98
C GLY A 124 3.28 -2.78 -1.58
N PHE A 125 3.41 -2.09 -0.46
CA PHE A 125 2.58 -0.94 -0.13
C PHE A 125 3.03 0.29 -0.92
N SER A 126 2.12 1.24 -1.15
CA SER A 126 2.39 2.46 -1.94
C SER A 126 2.71 3.69 -1.11
N GLY A 127 2.52 3.64 0.18
CA GLY A 127 2.71 4.77 1.08
C GLY A 127 2.39 4.45 2.52
N MET A 128 2.43 5.47 3.37
CA MET A 128 2.17 5.37 4.81
C MET A 128 1.47 6.63 5.30
N LEU A 129 0.51 6.48 6.20
CA LEU A 129 -0.11 7.60 6.88
C LEU A 129 0.86 8.22 7.90
N CYS A 130 0.94 9.54 7.94
CA CYS A 130 1.83 10.28 8.83
C CYS A 130 1.03 11.17 9.77
N ILE A 131 1.42 11.21 11.06
CA ILE A 131 0.81 12.04 12.09
C ILE A 131 1.71 13.22 12.51
N HIS A 132 2.92 13.31 11.96
CA HIS A 132 3.86 14.38 12.28
C HIS A 132 4.72 14.74 11.04
N PRO A 133 5.03 16.05 10.80
CA PRO A 133 5.80 16.46 9.61
C PRO A 133 7.17 15.78 9.46
N ARG A 134 7.84 15.43 10.57
CA ARG A 134 9.11 14.68 10.52
C ARG A 134 9.01 13.32 9.82
N GLN A 135 7.84 12.71 9.85
CA GLN A 135 7.60 11.40 9.25
C GLN A 135 7.53 11.45 7.72
N VAL A 136 7.12 12.59 7.15
CA VAL A 136 6.88 12.75 5.71
C VAL A 136 8.13 12.45 4.89
N ASN A 137 9.27 13.01 5.29
CA ASN A 137 10.53 12.77 4.55
C ASN A 137 10.97 11.30 4.61
N ILE A 138 10.77 10.64 5.77
CA ILE A 138 11.12 9.22 5.96
C ILE A 138 10.21 8.36 5.06
N ALA A 139 8.91 8.63 5.07
CA ALA A 139 7.95 7.92 4.21
C ALA A 139 8.29 8.12 2.73
N ASN A 140 8.44 9.36 2.28
CA ASN A 140 8.76 9.66 0.88
C ASN A 140 10.06 8.99 0.40
N GLN A 141 11.07 8.88 1.26
CA GLN A 141 12.31 8.18 0.92
C GLN A 141 12.14 6.66 0.86
N ALA A 142 11.35 6.08 1.76
CA ALA A 142 11.14 4.64 1.84
C ALA A 142 10.30 4.09 0.67
N PHE A 143 9.34 4.87 0.19
CA PHE A 143 8.45 4.46 -0.92
C PHE A 143 8.92 4.92 -2.30
N LYS A 144 10.05 5.64 -2.37
CA LYS A 144 10.67 6.00 -3.64
C LYS A 144 11.51 4.83 -4.17
N ALA A 145 11.34 4.51 -5.46
CA ALA A 145 12.21 3.56 -6.12
C ALA A 145 13.68 4.02 -6.05
N SER A 146 14.58 3.10 -5.76
CA SER A 146 16.02 3.42 -5.74
C SER A 146 16.55 3.64 -7.16
N ASP A 147 17.62 4.42 -7.29
CA ASP A 147 18.27 4.65 -8.58
C ASP A 147 18.73 3.35 -9.23
N SER A 148 19.16 2.35 -8.45
CA SER A 148 19.53 1.02 -8.94
C SER A 148 18.34 0.24 -9.49
N GLN A 149 17.18 0.30 -8.83
CA GLN A 149 15.97 -0.33 -9.32
C GLN A 149 15.48 0.32 -10.62
N LEU A 150 15.52 1.64 -10.71
CA LEU A 150 15.17 2.37 -11.93
C LEU A 150 16.13 2.08 -13.07
N ALA A 151 17.44 2.06 -12.81
CA ALA A 151 18.45 1.73 -13.82
C ALA A 151 18.28 0.29 -14.35
N PHE A 152 18.03 -0.67 -13.47
CA PHE A 152 17.74 -2.05 -13.87
C PHE A 152 16.45 -2.13 -14.70
N ALA A 153 15.37 -1.52 -14.23
CA ALA A 153 14.09 -1.51 -14.93
C ALA A 153 14.22 -0.89 -16.33
N THR A 154 14.95 0.20 -16.46
CA THR A 154 15.23 0.85 -17.75
C THR A 154 15.93 -0.11 -18.71
N LYS A 155 17.00 -0.79 -18.27
CA LYS A 155 17.73 -1.76 -19.11
C LYS A 155 16.84 -2.93 -19.55
N VAL A 156 16.00 -3.43 -18.66
CA VAL A 156 15.03 -4.51 -18.96
C VAL A 156 14.06 -4.07 -20.05
N ILE A 157 13.47 -2.88 -19.91
CA ILE A 157 12.46 -2.40 -20.86
C ILE A 157 13.10 -2.02 -22.21
N GLU A 158 14.26 -1.40 -22.23
CA GLU A 158 15.00 -1.12 -23.47
C GLU A 158 15.34 -2.40 -24.24
N HIS A 159 15.81 -3.44 -23.53
CA HIS A 159 16.10 -4.73 -24.16
C HIS A 159 14.82 -5.35 -24.75
N TYR A 160 13.76 -5.42 -23.97
CA TYR A 160 12.48 -5.98 -24.41
C TYR A 160 11.91 -5.24 -25.63
N GLN A 161 11.94 -3.91 -25.63
CA GLN A 161 11.46 -3.09 -26.75
C GLN A 161 12.28 -3.31 -28.03
N LYS A 162 13.60 -3.54 -27.88
CA LYS A 162 14.51 -3.74 -29.01
C LYS A 162 14.42 -5.12 -29.63
N THR A 163 14.25 -6.17 -28.82
CA THR A 163 14.34 -7.58 -29.27
C THR A 163 13.00 -8.27 -29.38
N GLY A 164 12.01 -7.91 -28.54
CA GLY A 164 10.77 -8.63 -28.36
C GLY A 164 10.89 -9.92 -27.56
N ASP A 165 12.08 -10.24 -27.03
CA ASP A 165 12.33 -11.47 -26.30
C ASP A 165 11.58 -11.44 -24.96
N SER A 166 10.80 -12.49 -24.68
CA SER A 166 10.07 -12.64 -23.40
C SER A 166 10.90 -13.29 -22.29
N THR A 167 12.13 -13.74 -22.61
CA THR A 167 13.04 -14.36 -21.64
C THR A 167 14.49 -14.08 -22.05
N PHE A 168 15.24 -13.42 -21.17
CA PHE A 168 16.65 -13.03 -21.39
C PHE A 168 17.38 -12.84 -20.07
N ALA A 169 18.62 -12.39 -20.08
CA ALA A 169 19.38 -12.05 -18.88
C ALA A 169 19.93 -10.63 -18.96
N ILE A 170 19.80 -9.86 -17.86
CA ILE A 170 20.42 -8.57 -17.65
C ILE A 170 21.32 -8.65 -16.41
N GLU A 171 22.61 -8.36 -16.57
CA GLU A 171 23.60 -8.38 -15.46
C GLU A 171 23.64 -9.71 -14.68
N GLY A 172 23.39 -10.84 -15.38
CA GLY A 172 23.37 -12.17 -14.79
C GLY A 172 22.05 -12.54 -14.09
N VAL A 173 21.05 -11.65 -14.09
CA VAL A 173 19.70 -11.91 -13.58
C VAL A 173 18.80 -12.36 -14.70
N MET A 174 18.11 -13.48 -14.50
CA MET A 174 17.08 -13.95 -15.45
C MET A 174 15.88 -13.00 -15.43
N VAL A 175 15.45 -12.58 -16.60
CA VAL A 175 14.28 -11.74 -16.83
C VAL A 175 13.26 -12.51 -17.64
N ASP A 176 12.05 -12.60 -17.14
CA ASP A 176 10.89 -13.17 -17.81
C ASP A 176 9.72 -12.17 -17.83
N LEU A 177 8.59 -12.57 -18.40
CA LEU A 177 7.44 -11.68 -18.53
C LEU A 177 6.97 -11.05 -17.19
N PRO A 178 6.88 -11.77 -16.05
CA PRO A 178 6.60 -11.18 -14.74
C PRO A 178 7.56 -10.05 -14.36
N VAL A 179 8.87 -10.24 -14.58
CA VAL A 179 9.89 -9.20 -14.28
C VAL A 179 9.73 -8.01 -15.21
N ILE A 180 9.47 -8.23 -16.50
CA ILE A 180 9.22 -7.15 -17.47
C ILE A 180 8.03 -6.30 -17.03
N LEU A 181 6.91 -6.94 -16.66
CA LEU A 181 5.71 -6.25 -16.18
C LEU A 181 5.96 -5.49 -14.86
N GLN A 182 6.78 -6.03 -13.97
CA GLN A 182 7.19 -5.34 -12.75
C GLN A 182 8.01 -4.09 -13.07
N CYS A 183 8.98 -4.19 -13.97
CA CYS A 183 9.79 -3.05 -14.40
C CYS A 183 8.95 -1.97 -15.08
N GLN A 184 7.98 -2.34 -15.91
CA GLN A 184 7.05 -1.39 -16.52
C GLN A 184 6.28 -0.60 -15.48
N ARG A 185 5.69 -1.29 -14.48
CA ARG A 185 4.97 -0.62 -13.37
C ARG A 185 5.87 0.33 -12.58
N LEU A 186 7.10 -0.09 -12.28
CA LEU A 186 8.06 0.72 -11.53
C LEU A 186 8.38 2.04 -12.27
N LEU A 187 8.62 1.98 -13.58
CA LEU A 187 8.92 3.16 -14.39
C LEU A 187 7.70 4.09 -14.62
N GLN A 188 6.48 3.56 -14.52
CA GLN A 188 5.26 4.37 -14.61
C GLN A 188 4.95 5.13 -13.32
N GLN A 189 5.46 4.68 -12.19
CA GLN A 189 5.21 5.26 -10.86
C GLN A 189 6.33 6.22 -10.40
N SER A 190 7.44 6.27 -11.08
CA SER A 190 8.60 7.13 -10.81
C SER A 190 8.54 8.44 -11.59
#